data_c5d9b5df8c427a1fb2332c3863f0bec4
#
_entry.id   c5d9b5df8c427a1fb2332c3863f0bec4
#
_cell.length_a   1.000
_cell.length_b   1.000
_cell.length_c   1.000
_cell.angle_alpha   90.00
_cell.angle_beta   90.00
_cell.angle_gamma   90.00
#
_symmetry.space_group_name_H-M   'P 1'
#
loop_
_entity.id
_entity.type
_entity.pdbx_description
1 polymer ?
#
loop_
_entity_poly.entity_id
_entity_poly.type
_entity_poly.pdbx_seq_one_letter_code
_entity_poly.pdbx_strand_id
1 'polypeptide(L)'
;GSYNVIFLDEFAFIPNHIADDFFASVYPTISSGQSTKVIIVSTPRGMNHFYRMWHDSEKGKNEYIPTDVHWSEVPGRDQVWKEQTIANTSEAQFKVEFECEFLGSVNTLINPAKLRNLVYEDPIQRNAGLDIYEKPRKDHNYLMTVDVARGLGNDYSAFVVFDITEFPYKIVAKYRNNEIKPMLFPNVIQDTLKGYNNAWVLIEVNDIGEQVANILHYDLEYENMLMAAMRGRAGQVVGHGFSGKKSQMGVRTTAQVKKLGCSNLKTLLEDDKLLTLDYDIISELTTFAQKHNSFEAEEGCNDDLAMCLVIFSWLVAQDYFKEMTDTDVRKRIYDEQKNQIEQDMAPFGFLDDGINDAVSFTDNNGDRWHTDEYGDKSYMWDYY
;
A
#
# COMPACT_ATOMS: atom_id res chain seq x y z
N GLY A 1 -1.14 41.87 -2.18
CA GLY A 1 0.02 42.51 -2.83
C GLY A 1 0.68 41.50 -3.78
N SER A 2 1.32 41.99 -4.83
CA SER A 2 2.12 41.14 -5.74
C SER A 2 3.59 41.23 -5.36
N TYR A 3 4.30 40.13 -5.48
CA TYR A 3 5.76 40.07 -5.29
C TYR A 3 6.45 39.97 -6.65
N ASN A 4 7.57 40.68 -6.80
CA ASN A 4 8.40 40.58 -8.01
C ASN A 4 9.40 39.45 -7.92
N VAL A 5 9.88 39.14 -6.71
CA VAL A 5 10.82 38.05 -6.43
C VAL A 5 10.46 37.43 -5.10
N ILE A 6 10.46 36.11 -5.06
CA ILE A 6 10.36 35.28 -3.85
C ILE A 6 11.63 34.47 -3.76
N PHE A 7 12.32 34.54 -2.63
CA PHE A 7 13.52 33.78 -2.35
C PHE A 7 13.27 32.87 -1.15
N LEU A 8 13.42 31.55 -1.34
CA LEU A 8 13.27 30.53 -0.32
C LEU A 8 14.63 29.90 -0.10
N ASP A 9 15.15 30.08 1.11
CA ASP A 9 16.45 29.54 1.52
C ASP A 9 16.23 28.32 2.42
N GLU A 10 17.12 27.35 2.33
CA GLU A 10 17.06 26.08 3.07
C GLU A 10 15.68 25.37 2.98
N PHE A 11 15.12 25.38 1.79
CA PHE A 11 13.74 24.93 1.58
C PHE A 11 13.53 23.44 1.87
N ALA A 12 14.54 22.60 1.65
CA ALA A 12 14.49 21.16 1.99
C ALA A 12 14.36 20.89 3.50
N PHE A 13 14.64 21.89 4.36
CA PHE A 13 14.57 21.73 5.82
C PHE A 13 13.20 22.10 6.40
N ILE A 14 12.28 22.59 5.59
CA ILE A 14 10.92 22.87 6.01
C ILE A 14 10.13 21.55 6.04
N PRO A 15 9.34 21.25 7.09
CA PRO A 15 8.47 20.10 7.10
C PRO A 15 7.51 20.06 5.90
N ASN A 16 7.25 18.84 5.35
CA ASN A 16 6.48 18.68 4.12
C ASN A 16 5.10 19.36 4.19
N HIS A 17 4.37 19.19 5.31
CA HIS A 17 3.03 19.79 5.48
C HIS A 17 3.07 21.33 5.46
N ILE A 18 4.12 21.94 6.02
CA ILE A 18 4.29 23.40 6.00
C ILE A 18 4.64 23.89 4.59
N ALA A 19 5.46 23.12 3.86
CA ALA A 19 5.80 23.45 2.49
C ALA A 19 4.58 23.41 1.57
N ASP A 20 3.72 22.40 1.72
CA ASP A 20 2.47 22.25 0.96
C ASP A 20 1.50 23.41 1.27
N ASP A 21 1.29 23.72 2.54
CA ASP A 21 0.45 24.85 2.97
C ASP A 21 0.98 26.21 2.49
N PHE A 22 2.30 26.38 2.52
CA PHE A 22 2.96 27.57 2.01
C PHE A 22 2.68 27.75 0.52
N PHE A 23 2.89 26.71 -0.28
CA PHE A 23 2.62 26.80 -1.72
C PHE A 23 1.14 27.03 -2.01
N ALA A 24 0.23 26.34 -1.32
CA ALA A 24 -1.21 26.55 -1.47
C ALA A 24 -1.61 28.01 -1.18
N SER A 25 -0.98 28.64 -0.18
CA SER A 25 -1.26 30.01 0.23
C SER A 25 -0.60 31.07 -0.64
N VAL A 26 0.63 30.83 -1.09
CA VAL A 26 1.47 31.82 -1.77
C VAL A 26 1.36 31.73 -3.29
N TYR A 27 1.08 30.54 -3.83
CA TYR A 27 1.00 30.34 -5.28
C TYR A 27 -0.02 31.25 -6.00
N PRO A 28 -1.22 31.52 -5.46
CA PRO A 28 -2.13 32.48 -6.08
C PRO A 28 -1.55 33.91 -6.17
N THR A 29 -0.68 34.28 -5.23
CA THR A 29 0.02 35.56 -5.24
C THR A 29 1.15 35.60 -6.26
N ILE A 30 1.84 34.46 -6.44
CA ILE A 30 2.88 34.26 -7.46
C ILE A 30 2.25 34.37 -8.85
N SER A 31 1.17 33.64 -9.10
CA SER A 31 0.49 33.55 -10.38
C SER A 31 -0.22 34.86 -10.80
N SER A 32 -0.51 35.77 -9.85
CA SER A 32 -1.12 37.08 -10.14
C SER A 32 -0.12 38.11 -10.67
N GLY A 33 1.19 37.85 -10.55
CA GLY A 33 2.25 38.74 -11.04
C GLY A 33 2.62 38.43 -12.48
N GLN A 34 2.78 39.46 -13.34
CA GLN A 34 3.20 39.30 -14.74
C GLN A 34 4.68 38.83 -14.90
N SER A 35 5.49 38.96 -13.88
CA SER A 35 6.94 38.69 -13.93
C SER A 35 7.53 38.26 -12.58
N THR A 36 6.76 37.53 -11.78
CA THR A 36 7.26 37.03 -10.48
C THR A 36 8.31 35.95 -10.71
N LYS A 37 9.46 36.10 -10.08
CA LYS A 37 10.52 35.10 -10.06
C LYS A 37 10.52 34.40 -8.71
N VAL A 38 10.57 33.07 -8.73
CA VAL A 38 10.72 32.24 -7.53
C VAL A 38 12.10 31.59 -7.59
N ILE A 39 12.92 31.84 -6.56
CA ILE A 39 14.25 31.27 -6.42
C ILE A 39 14.22 30.41 -5.16
N ILE A 40 14.52 29.11 -5.31
CA ILE A 40 14.54 28.16 -4.22
C ILE A 40 15.97 27.60 -4.11
N VAL A 41 16.56 27.70 -2.94
CA VAL A 41 17.91 27.22 -2.66
C VAL A 41 17.87 26.30 -1.45
N SER A 42 18.56 25.17 -1.53
CA SER A 42 18.76 24.27 -0.40
C SER A 42 19.84 23.25 -0.70
N THR A 43 20.45 22.70 0.33
CA THR A 43 21.11 21.40 0.24
C THR A 43 20.04 20.29 0.28
N PRO A 44 20.29 19.13 -0.36
CA PRO A 44 19.37 18.00 -0.33
C PRO A 44 19.09 17.49 1.09
N ARG A 45 17.85 17.10 1.36
CA ARG A 45 17.47 16.45 2.62
C ARG A 45 16.50 15.30 2.36
N GLY A 46 17.04 14.15 2.00
CA GLY A 46 16.21 13.00 1.67
C GLY A 46 15.32 13.22 0.43
N MET A 47 14.31 12.38 0.27
CA MET A 47 13.35 12.47 -0.83
C MET A 47 12.08 13.22 -0.39
N ASN A 48 12.23 14.46 0.03
CA ASN A 48 11.15 15.33 0.51
C ASN A 48 10.51 16.16 -0.65
N HIS A 49 9.69 17.16 -0.29
CA HIS A 49 9.06 18.08 -1.24
C HIS A 49 10.07 18.79 -2.17
N PHE A 50 11.30 19.12 -1.68
CA PHE A 50 12.34 19.73 -2.50
C PHE A 50 12.88 18.75 -3.55
N TYR A 51 13.10 17.48 -3.16
CA TYR A 51 13.45 16.41 -4.10
C TYR A 51 12.40 16.24 -5.18
N ARG A 52 11.11 16.22 -4.81
CA ARG A 52 10.01 16.09 -5.76
C ARG A 52 10.01 17.23 -6.77
N MET A 53 10.16 18.47 -6.30
CA MET A 53 10.23 19.65 -7.17
C MET A 53 11.42 19.57 -8.12
N TRP A 54 12.59 19.14 -7.62
CA TRP A 54 13.80 18.96 -8.39
C TRP A 54 13.60 17.90 -9.49
N HIS A 55 13.16 16.72 -9.11
CA HIS A 55 12.94 15.61 -10.03
C HIS A 55 11.85 15.89 -11.09
N ASP A 56 10.78 16.57 -10.69
CA ASP A 56 9.73 17.01 -11.62
C ASP A 56 10.27 18.07 -12.61
N SER A 57 11.21 18.92 -12.19
CA SER A 57 11.86 19.87 -13.09
C SER A 57 12.79 19.20 -14.09
N GLU A 58 13.56 18.20 -13.67
CA GLU A 58 14.38 17.38 -14.60
C GLU A 58 13.54 16.63 -15.62
N LYS A 59 12.33 16.21 -15.25
CA LYS A 59 11.36 15.56 -16.14
C LYS A 59 10.51 16.53 -16.97
N GLY A 60 10.68 17.85 -16.77
CA GLY A 60 9.89 18.89 -17.45
C GLY A 60 8.40 18.92 -17.05
N LYS A 61 8.07 18.39 -15.86
CA LYS A 61 6.70 18.40 -15.30
C LYS A 61 6.35 19.76 -14.65
N ASN A 62 7.34 20.59 -14.34
CA ASN A 62 7.17 21.94 -13.83
C ASN A 62 8.06 22.94 -14.60
N GLU A 63 7.91 24.24 -14.33
CA GLU A 63 8.62 25.33 -15.03
C GLU A 63 9.94 25.73 -14.32
N TYR A 64 10.33 25.05 -13.25
CA TYR A 64 11.59 25.36 -12.56
C TYR A 64 12.79 24.89 -13.39
N ILE A 65 13.89 25.65 -13.32
CA ILE A 65 15.16 25.32 -13.95
C ILE A 65 16.07 24.80 -12.85
N PRO A 66 16.38 23.49 -12.82
CA PRO A 66 17.27 22.92 -11.84
C PRO A 66 18.71 23.35 -12.12
N THR A 67 19.40 23.75 -11.08
CA THR A 67 20.82 24.13 -11.14
C THR A 67 21.50 23.61 -9.90
N ASP A 68 22.38 22.63 -10.06
CA ASP A 68 23.25 22.15 -9.02
C ASP A 68 24.62 22.82 -9.09
N VAL A 69 25.28 22.94 -7.96
CA VAL A 69 26.64 23.49 -7.85
C VAL A 69 27.49 22.47 -7.12
N HIS A 70 28.14 21.61 -7.88
CA HIS A 70 29.05 20.61 -7.32
C HIS A 70 30.30 21.28 -6.73
N TRP A 71 30.84 20.73 -5.63
CA TRP A 71 31.98 21.33 -4.94
C TRP A 71 33.20 21.60 -5.84
N SER A 72 33.41 20.76 -6.86
CA SER A 72 34.57 20.92 -7.79
C SER A 72 34.47 22.14 -8.72
N GLU A 73 33.26 22.73 -8.84
CA GLU A 73 33.02 23.94 -9.63
C GLU A 73 33.33 25.22 -8.85
N VAL A 74 33.49 25.08 -7.52
CA VAL A 74 33.76 26.21 -6.64
C VAL A 74 35.24 26.51 -6.62
N PRO A 75 35.70 27.72 -7.00
CA PRO A 75 37.10 28.06 -7.00
C PRO A 75 37.78 27.87 -5.63
N GLY A 76 38.94 27.25 -5.61
CA GLY A 76 39.71 26.99 -4.40
C GLY A 76 39.35 25.72 -3.66
N ARG A 77 38.39 24.92 -4.17
CA ARG A 77 38.09 23.57 -3.66
C ARG A 77 38.79 22.53 -4.53
N ASP A 78 39.74 21.84 -3.97
CA ASP A 78 40.51 20.77 -4.61
C ASP A 78 40.37 19.43 -3.88
N GLN A 79 41.05 18.40 -4.32
CA GLN A 79 40.99 17.07 -3.71
C GLN A 79 41.46 17.07 -2.25
N VAL A 80 42.46 17.92 -1.93
CA VAL A 80 42.95 18.05 -0.55
C VAL A 80 41.90 18.65 0.36
N TRP A 81 41.20 19.68 -0.14
CA TRP A 81 40.06 20.27 0.56
C TRP A 81 38.95 19.23 0.78
N LYS A 82 38.63 18.40 -0.22
CA LYS A 82 37.65 17.31 -0.09
C LYS A 82 38.02 16.36 1.04
N GLU A 83 39.23 15.83 1.02
CA GLU A 83 39.73 14.88 2.02
C GLU A 83 39.70 15.46 3.43
N GLN A 84 40.12 16.72 3.59
CA GLN A 84 40.05 17.44 4.87
C GLN A 84 38.61 17.65 5.34
N THR A 85 37.70 17.97 4.45
CA THR A 85 36.32 18.20 4.79
C THR A 85 35.63 16.88 5.20
N ILE A 86 35.89 15.79 4.49
CA ILE A 86 35.38 14.45 4.85
C ILE A 86 35.94 14.02 6.23
N ALA A 87 37.24 14.26 6.49
CA ALA A 87 37.86 13.93 7.78
C ALA A 87 37.23 14.70 8.96
N ASN A 88 36.78 15.94 8.72
CA ASN A 88 36.14 16.78 9.73
C ASN A 88 34.63 16.56 9.89
N THR A 89 33.98 15.90 8.92
CA THR A 89 32.54 15.65 8.91
C THR A 89 32.26 14.14 8.77
N SER A 90 31.80 13.74 7.61
CA SER A 90 31.67 12.35 7.18
C SER A 90 31.51 12.29 5.67
N GLU A 91 31.77 11.12 5.07
CA GLU A 91 31.57 10.92 3.64
C GLU A 91 30.08 11.14 3.23
N ALA A 92 29.14 10.68 4.07
CA ALA A 92 27.70 10.86 3.82
C ALA A 92 27.31 12.34 3.86
N GLN A 93 27.79 13.09 4.85
CA GLN A 93 27.53 14.53 4.92
C GLN A 93 28.18 15.27 3.75
N PHE A 94 29.39 14.89 3.36
CA PHE A 94 30.04 15.50 2.20
C PHE A 94 29.25 15.33 0.92
N LYS A 95 28.68 14.15 0.69
CA LYS A 95 27.84 13.86 -0.47
C LYS A 95 26.59 14.72 -0.51
N VAL A 96 25.93 14.91 0.61
CA VAL A 96 24.72 15.75 0.70
C VAL A 96 25.08 17.23 0.51
N GLU A 97 26.04 17.74 1.26
CA GLU A 97 26.31 19.18 1.34
C GLU A 97 27.10 19.73 0.15
N PHE A 98 27.94 18.88 -0.47
CA PHE A 98 28.92 19.33 -1.45
C PHE A 98 28.86 18.61 -2.81
N GLU A 99 28.32 17.40 -2.84
CA GLU A 99 28.04 16.65 -4.09
C GLU A 99 26.56 16.73 -4.48
N CYS A 100 25.73 17.43 -3.68
CA CYS A 100 24.32 17.66 -3.92
C CYS A 100 23.51 16.36 -4.10
N GLU A 101 23.97 15.25 -3.49
CA GLU A 101 23.25 13.98 -3.57
C GLU A 101 22.04 13.98 -2.65
N PHE A 102 20.87 13.66 -3.20
CA PHE A 102 19.68 13.38 -2.40
C PHE A 102 19.84 12.02 -1.71
N LEU A 103 20.59 12.00 -0.64
CA LEU A 103 20.72 10.84 0.22
C LEU A 103 19.61 10.86 1.26
N GLY A 104 18.99 9.71 1.50
CA GLY A 104 18.20 9.50 2.70
C GLY A 104 19.07 9.60 3.95
N SER A 105 18.43 9.54 5.09
CA SER A 105 19.12 9.59 6.39
C SER A 105 20.21 8.52 6.51
N VAL A 106 21.22 8.82 7.29
CA VAL A 106 22.24 7.82 7.65
C VAL A 106 21.58 6.77 8.55
N ASN A 107 21.82 5.48 8.27
CA ASN A 107 21.24 4.35 9.01
C ASN A 107 19.72 4.17 8.84
N THR A 108 19.20 4.45 7.64
CA THR A 108 17.81 4.08 7.30
C THR A 108 17.57 2.57 7.43
N LEU A 109 16.34 2.19 7.71
CA LEU A 109 15.94 0.78 7.78
C LEU A 109 16.29 0.04 6.48
N ILE A 110 15.95 0.64 5.35
CA ILE A 110 16.20 0.11 4.01
C ILE A 110 17.51 0.67 3.48
N ASN A 111 18.27 -0.16 2.76
CA ASN A 111 19.52 0.25 2.16
C ASN A 111 19.35 1.50 1.28
N PRO A 112 20.13 2.58 1.47
CA PRO A 112 20.01 3.81 0.67
C PRO A 112 20.16 3.58 -0.84
N ALA A 113 20.95 2.60 -1.27
CA ALA A 113 21.07 2.25 -2.68
C ALA A 113 19.77 1.66 -3.24
N LYS A 114 19.05 0.88 -2.42
CA LYS A 114 17.71 0.36 -2.79
C LYS A 114 16.69 1.47 -2.88
N LEU A 115 16.64 2.36 -1.88
CA LEU A 115 15.71 3.49 -1.85
C LEU A 115 15.86 4.40 -3.08
N ARG A 116 17.09 4.68 -3.51
CA ARG A 116 17.36 5.49 -4.72
C ARG A 116 16.84 4.85 -6.02
N ASN A 117 16.76 3.54 -6.06
CA ASN A 117 16.28 2.81 -7.24
C ASN A 117 14.77 2.59 -7.25
N LEU A 118 14.06 2.97 -6.17
CA LEU A 118 12.60 2.92 -6.15
C LEU A 118 12.04 4.00 -7.08
N VAL A 119 11.16 3.58 -7.96
CA VAL A 119 10.47 4.47 -8.90
C VAL A 119 9.08 4.77 -8.33
N TYR A 120 8.68 6.04 -8.38
CA TYR A 120 7.33 6.43 -8.04
C TYR A 120 6.54 6.85 -9.28
N GLU A 121 5.24 6.66 -9.22
CA GLU A 121 4.29 7.05 -10.26
C GLU A 121 3.17 7.89 -9.65
N ASP A 122 2.51 8.68 -10.51
CA ASP A 122 1.31 9.39 -10.08
C ASP A 122 0.14 8.38 -9.93
N PRO A 123 -0.70 8.50 -8.89
CA PRO A 123 -1.84 7.62 -8.73
C PRO A 123 -2.82 7.78 -9.89
N ILE A 124 -3.48 6.70 -10.28
CA ILE A 124 -4.53 6.72 -11.32
C ILE A 124 -5.77 7.50 -10.88
N GLN A 125 -5.96 7.64 -9.57
CA GLN A 125 -7.03 8.41 -8.97
C GLN A 125 -6.57 8.99 -7.62
N ARG A 126 -6.90 10.25 -7.37
CA ARG A 126 -6.63 10.94 -6.10
C ARG A 126 -7.93 11.57 -5.60
N ASN A 127 -8.29 11.28 -4.35
CA ASN A 127 -9.52 11.80 -3.74
C ASN A 127 -9.35 11.98 -2.23
N ALA A 128 -9.35 13.23 -1.74
CA ALA A 128 -9.39 13.60 -0.32
C ALA A 128 -8.39 12.81 0.58
N GLY A 129 -7.16 12.63 0.13
CA GLY A 129 -6.12 11.90 0.85
C GLY A 129 -6.00 10.43 0.47
N LEU A 130 -6.94 9.87 -0.30
CA LEU A 130 -6.89 8.53 -0.86
C LEU A 130 -6.25 8.58 -2.25
N ASP A 131 -5.11 7.93 -2.41
CA ASP A 131 -4.41 7.73 -3.66
C ASP A 131 -4.53 6.25 -4.08
N ILE A 132 -4.99 6.03 -5.32
CA ILE A 132 -5.21 4.69 -5.89
C ILE A 132 -4.22 4.49 -7.03
N TYR A 133 -3.43 3.41 -6.98
CA TYR A 133 -2.45 3.00 -8.00
C TYR A 133 -2.95 1.88 -8.89
N GLU A 134 -3.69 0.91 -8.30
CA GLU A 134 -4.36 -0.14 -9.05
C GLU A 134 -5.82 -0.25 -8.60
N LYS A 135 -6.75 -0.36 -9.57
CA LYS A 135 -8.17 -0.63 -9.25
C LYS A 135 -8.33 -2.07 -8.75
N PRO A 136 -9.31 -2.31 -7.87
CA PRO A 136 -9.59 -3.66 -7.41
C PRO A 136 -9.94 -4.59 -8.58
N ARG A 137 -9.36 -5.79 -8.57
CA ARG A 137 -9.64 -6.85 -9.52
C ARG A 137 -10.55 -7.87 -8.86
N LYS A 138 -11.52 -8.40 -9.63
CA LYS A 138 -12.34 -9.50 -9.17
C LYS A 138 -11.43 -10.69 -8.85
N ASP A 139 -11.62 -11.49 -7.94
CA ASP A 139 -10.80 -12.67 -7.57
C ASP A 139 -9.41 -12.35 -6.98
N HIS A 140 -9.11 -11.08 -6.65
CA HIS A 140 -7.93 -10.71 -5.90
C HIS A 140 -8.27 -10.53 -4.41
N ASN A 141 -7.31 -10.91 -3.58
CA ASN A 141 -7.37 -10.77 -2.12
C ASN A 141 -6.57 -9.55 -1.69
N TYR A 142 -7.19 -8.74 -0.86
CA TYR A 142 -6.60 -7.50 -0.38
C TYR A 142 -6.52 -7.48 1.14
N LEU A 143 -5.51 -6.79 1.63
CA LEU A 143 -5.32 -6.55 3.05
C LEU A 143 -4.99 -5.08 3.27
N MET A 144 -5.58 -4.49 4.29
CA MET A 144 -5.31 -3.13 4.73
C MET A 144 -4.64 -3.12 6.10
N THR A 145 -3.59 -2.33 6.25
CA THR A 145 -3.06 -1.97 7.58
C THR A 145 -3.30 -0.51 7.86
N VAL A 146 -3.62 -0.19 9.10
CA VAL A 146 -4.07 1.14 9.52
C VAL A 146 -3.26 1.61 10.72
N ASP A 147 -2.75 2.83 10.63
CA ASP A 147 -2.18 3.62 11.72
C ASP A 147 -3.07 4.83 12.00
N VAL A 148 -3.36 5.10 13.28
CA VAL A 148 -4.39 6.06 13.66
C VAL A 148 -3.82 7.19 14.49
N ALA A 149 -3.92 8.42 13.97
CA ALA A 149 -3.58 9.64 14.68
C ALA A 149 -4.81 10.35 15.27
N ARG A 150 -4.56 11.35 16.12
CA ARG A 150 -5.61 12.11 16.82
C ARG A 150 -6.30 13.18 15.94
N GLY A 151 -5.80 13.44 14.73
CA GLY A 151 -6.35 14.47 13.84
C GLY A 151 -6.13 15.89 14.37
N LEU A 152 -4.96 16.17 14.94
CA LEU A 152 -4.55 17.44 15.51
C LEU A 152 -3.61 18.24 14.59
N GLY A 153 -3.38 17.77 13.36
CA GLY A 153 -2.54 18.42 12.36
C GLY A 153 -1.04 18.03 12.40
N ASN A 154 -0.60 17.23 13.37
CA ASN A 154 0.79 16.80 13.50
C ASN A 154 1.02 15.46 12.82
N ASP A 155 0.47 14.38 13.37
CA ASP A 155 0.59 13.03 12.85
C ASP A 155 -0.59 12.72 11.93
N TYR A 156 -0.38 11.81 10.99
CA TYR A 156 -1.41 11.44 10.02
C TYR A 156 -2.14 10.16 10.44
N SER A 157 -3.46 10.16 10.30
CA SER A 157 -4.19 8.91 10.18
C SER A 157 -3.94 8.36 8.79
N ALA A 158 -3.39 7.15 8.72
CA ALA A 158 -2.93 6.53 7.49
C ALA A 158 -3.43 5.09 7.36
N PHE A 159 -3.61 4.64 6.13
CA PHE A 159 -3.71 3.23 5.81
C PHE A 159 -3.06 2.92 4.47
N VAL A 160 -2.65 1.66 4.32
CA VAL A 160 -2.11 1.13 3.07
C VAL A 160 -2.85 -0.15 2.71
N VAL A 161 -3.26 -0.26 1.45
CA VAL A 161 -3.93 -1.43 0.89
C VAL A 161 -2.94 -2.22 0.06
N PHE A 162 -2.85 -3.52 0.36
CA PHE A 162 -1.95 -4.46 -0.29
C PHE A 162 -2.75 -5.48 -1.09
N ASP A 163 -2.35 -5.74 -2.32
CA ASP A 163 -2.73 -6.94 -3.04
C ASP A 163 -1.83 -8.09 -2.57
N ILE A 164 -2.44 -9.07 -1.91
CA ILE A 164 -1.76 -10.22 -1.32
C ILE A 164 -2.00 -11.51 -2.09
N THR A 165 -2.56 -11.41 -3.28
CA THR A 165 -2.95 -12.55 -4.11
C THR A 165 -1.76 -13.35 -4.59
N GLU A 166 -0.69 -12.67 -5.00
CA GLU A 166 0.52 -13.27 -5.57
C GLU A 166 1.78 -12.55 -5.10
N PHE A 167 2.91 -13.24 -5.15
CA PHE A 167 4.21 -12.60 -5.02
C PHE A 167 4.69 -11.99 -6.35
N PRO A 168 5.33 -10.82 -6.32
CA PRO A 168 5.51 -9.92 -5.17
C PRO A 168 4.20 -9.26 -4.74
N TYR A 169 4.02 -9.03 -3.44
CA TYR A 169 2.91 -8.22 -2.94
C TYR A 169 3.01 -6.81 -3.47
N LYS A 170 1.86 -6.15 -3.70
CA LYS A 170 1.81 -4.80 -4.26
C LYS A 170 1.02 -3.86 -3.38
N ILE A 171 1.51 -2.65 -3.23
CA ILE A 171 0.73 -1.56 -2.66
C ILE A 171 -0.15 -0.99 -3.77
N VAL A 172 -1.47 -1.08 -3.61
CA VAL A 172 -2.46 -0.71 -4.63
C VAL A 172 -3.20 0.59 -4.30
N ALA A 173 -3.26 0.96 -3.03
CA ALA A 173 -3.80 2.24 -2.58
C ALA A 173 -3.19 2.65 -1.23
N LYS A 174 -3.20 3.95 -0.97
CA LYS A 174 -2.87 4.51 0.34
C LYS A 174 -3.79 5.67 0.69
N TYR A 175 -3.96 5.89 1.97
CA TYR A 175 -4.64 7.08 2.51
C TYR A 175 -3.75 7.76 3.54
N ARG A 176 -3.78 9.10 3.56
CA ARG A 176 -3.05 9.92 4.51
C ARG A 176 -3.77 11.23 4.75
N ASN A 177 -4.11 11.51 6.01
CA ASN A 177 -4.78 12.76 6.37
C ASN A 177 -4.51 13.10 7.85
N ASN A 178 -4.05 14.31 8.14
CA ASN A 178 -3.71 14.75 9.50
C ASN A 178 -4.83 15.54 10.19
N GLU A 179 -5.94 15.82 9.51
CA GLU A 179 -7.08 16.59 10.02
C GLU A 179 -8.31 15.71 10.29
N ILE A 180 -8.33 14.49 9.72
CA ILE A 180 -9.49 13.60 9.88
C ILE A 180 -9.68 13.24 11.36
N LYS A 181 -10.91 13.43 11.83
CA LYS A 181 -11.26 13.08 13.21
C LYS A 181 -11.37 11.55 13.33
N PRO A 182 -10.87 10.95 14.44
CA PRO A 182 -10.94 9.50 14.66
C PRO A 182 -12.35 8.91 14.54
N MET A 183 -13.39 9.67 14.85
CA MET A 183 -14.78 9.23 14.71
C MET A 183 -15.26 9.10 13.25
N LEU A 184 -14.64 9.80 12.32
CA LEU A 184 -15.00 9.77 10.90
C LEU A 184 -14.13 8.81 10.09
N PHE A 185 -12.94 8.53 10.57
CA PHE A 185 -11.95 7.68 9.89
C PHE A 185 -12.46 6.26 9.62
N PRO A 186 -13.23 5.60 10.52
CA PRO A 186 -13.79 4.27 10.24
C PRO A 186 -14.66 4.19 9.00
N ASN A 187 -15.37 5.28 8.64
CA ASN A 187 -16.18 5.30 7.42
C ASN A 187 -15.30 5.25 6.17
N VAL A 188 -14.20 6.03 6.14
CA VAL A 188 -13.24 6.03 5.03
C VAL A 188 -12.58 4.66 4.89
N ILE A 189 -12.23 4.04 6.02
CA ILE A 189 -11.68 2.69 6.06
C ILE A 189 -12.69 1.71 5.47
N GLN A 190 -13.95 1.69 5.95
CA GLN A 190 -14.99 0.75 5.50
C GLN A 190 -15.28 0.90 4.00
N ASP A 191 -15.43 2.13 3.51
CA ASP A 191 -15.71 2.38 2.09
C ASP A 191 -14.59 1.84 1.21
N THR A 192 -13.33 2.05 1.62
CA THR A 192 -12.17 1.54 0.89
C THR A 192 -12.10 0.01 0.96
N LEU A 193 -12.31 -0.60 2.13
CA LEU A 193 -12.31 -2.05 2.30
C LEU A 193 -13.38 -2.74 1.44
N LYS A 194 -14.60 -2.19 1.41
CA LYS A 194 -15.68 -2.68 0.54
C LYS A 194 -15.32 -2.54 -0.94
N GLY A 195 -14.68 -1.45 -1.32
CA GLY A 195 -14.17 -1.23 -2.67
C GLY A 195 -13.14 -2.27 -3.10
N TYR A 196 -12.28 -2.73 -2.19
CA TYR A 196 -11.27 -3.76 -2.40
C TYR A 196 -11.74 -5.15 -1.96
N ASN A 197 -12.86 -5.62 -2.49
CA ASN A 197 -13.42 -6.98 -2.33
C ASN A 197 -13.66 -7.38 -0.87
N ASN A 198 -14.06 -6.46 0.00
CA ASN A 198 -14.13 -6.66 1.46
C ASN A 198 -12.78 -7.12 2.03
N ALA A 199 -11.73 -6.36 1.78
CA ALA A 199 -10.37 -6.65 2.21
C ALA A 199 -10.26 -6.95 3.71
N TRP A 200 -9.30 -7.77 4.08
CA TRP A 200 -8.93 -7.95 5.49
C TRP A 200 -8.30 -6.67 6.04
N VAL A 201 -8.55 -6.36 7.31
CA VAL A 201 -7.96 -5.17 7.94
C VAL A 201 -7.28 -5.50 9.26
N LEU A 202 -6.09 -4.95 9.45
CA LEU A 202 -5.34 -4.96 10.71
C LEU A 202 -5.10 -3.52 11.17
N ILE A 203 -5.68 -3.14 12.29
CA ILE A 203 -5.60 -1.78 12.84
C ILE A 203 -4.59 -1.76 13.97
N GLU A 204 -3.72 -0.75 14.02
CA GLU A 204 -2.92 -0.46 15.20
C GLU A 204 -3.83 0.09 16.31
N VAL A 205 -3.84 -0.60 17.46
CA VAL A 205 -4.75 -0.27 18.58
C VAL A 205 -4.04 0.41 19.75
N ASN A 206 -2.92 1.05 19.47
CA ASN A 206 -2.31 1.96 20.42
C ASN A 206 -3.18 3.23 20.52
N ASP A 207 -3.20 3.85 21.67
CA ASP A 207 -3.90 5.11 21.93
C ASP A 207 -5.36 5.12 21.39
N ILE A 208 -5.64 5.94 20.40
CA ILE A 208 -6.98 6.15 19.83
C ILE A 208 -7.41 5.04 18.84
N GLY A 209 -6.48 4.21 18.35
CA GLY A 209 -6.77 3.16 17.39
C GLY A 209 -7.77 2.13 17.86
N GLU A 210 -7.83 1.86 19.17
CA GLU A 210 -8.85 0.96 19.76
C GLU A 210 -10.28 1.50 19.54
N GLN A 211 -10.47 2.81 19.61
CA GLN A 211 -11.77 3.43 19.34
C GLN A 211 -12.17 3.27 17.88
N VAL A 212 -11.24 3.49 16.94
CA VAL A 212 -11.48 3.31 15.49
C VAL A 212 -11.84 1.85 15.19
N ALA A 213 -11.11 0.89 15.76
CA ALA A 213 -11.38 -0.53 15.58
C ALA A 213 -12.77 -0.91 16.12
N ASN A 214 -13.15 -0.40 17.30
CA ASN A 214 -14.45 -0.66 17.90
C ASN A 214 -15.61 -0.10 17.06
N ILE A 215 -15.51 1.13 16.54
CA ILE A 215 -16.51 1.72 15.68
C ILE A 215 -16.64 0.90 14.38
N LEU A 216 -15.52 0.52 13.76
CA LEU A 216 -15.53 -0.25 12.52
C LEU A 216 -16.21 -1.61 12.72
N HIS A 217 -15.95 -2.28 13.84
CA HIS A 217 -16.51 -3.61 14.10
C HIS A 217 -17.95 -3.57 14.64
N TYR A 218 -18.21 -2.78 15.68
CA TYR A 218 -19.51 -2.81 16.36
C TYR A 218 -20.56 -1.88 15.75
N ASP A 219 -20.17 -0.69 15.31
CA ASP A 219 -21.11 0.30 14.79
C ASP A 219 -21.32 0.14 13.28
N LEU A 220 -20.24 -0.18 12.55
CA LEU A 220 -20.24 -0.37 11.09
C LEU A 220 -20.33 -1.85 10.68
N GLU A 221 -20.32 -2.77 11.63
CA GLU A 221 -20.51 -4.23 11.45
C GLU A 221 -19.54 -4.83 10.41
N TYR A 222 -18.29 -4.37 10.40
CA TYR A 222 -17.29 -4.92 9.48
C TYR A 222 -16.68 -6.20 10.04
N GLU A 223 -16.83 -7.33 9.31
CA GLU A 223 -16.49 -8.66 9.82
C GLU A 223 -15.02 -9.06 9.56
N ASN A 224 -14.41 -8.63 8.43
CA ASN A 224 -13.07 -9.05 8.02
C ASN A 224 -11.95 -8.34 8.79
N MET A 225 -12.06 -8.34 10.12
CA MET A 225 -11.05 -7.76 11.00
C MET A 225 -10.11 -8.82 11.57
N LEU A 226 -8.82 -8.55 11.52
CA LEU A 226 -7.80 -9.38 12.14
C LEU A 226 -7.67 -9.02 13.62
N MET A 227 -7.61 -10.05 14.45
CA MET A 227 -7.47 -9.93 15.90
C MET A 227 -6.09 -10.40 16.36
N ALA A 228 -5.54 -9.78 17.37
CA ALA A 228 -4.34 -10.26 18.04
C ALA A 228 -4.66 -10.78 19.45
N ALA A 229 -4.01 -11.87 19.82
CA ALA A 229 -4.07 -12.44 21.16
C ALA A 229 -2.67 -12.65 21.74
N MET A 230 -2.51 -12.43 23.04
CA MET A 230 -1.24 -12.67 23.74
C MET A 230 -1.06 -14.18 24.03
N ARG A 231 -0.01 -14.78 23.47
CA ARG A 231 0.34 -16.19 23.71
C ARG A 231 1.69 -16.32 24.42
N GLY A 232 1.71 -16.13 25.71
CA GLY A 232 2.89 -16.37 26.56
C GLY A 232 4.18 -15.73 26.02
N ARG A 233 5.22 -16.53 25.81
CA ARG A 233 6.53 -16.07 25.29
C ARG A 233 6.51 -15.71 23.78
N ALA A 234 5.55 -16.21 23.03
CA ALA A 234 5.41 -15.86 21.59
C ALA A 234 4.95 -14.42 21.37
N GLY A 235 4.46 -13.73 22.42
CA GLY A 235 3.96 -12.37 22.29
C GLY A 235 2.58 -12.31 21.62
N GLN A 236 2.35 -11.31 20.78
CA GLN A 236 1.10 -11.20 20.04
C GLN A 236 1.10 -12.16 18.83
N VAL A 237 -0.01 -12.85 18.66
CA VAL A 237 -0.26 -13.77 17.53
C VAL A 237 -1.59 -13.37 16.91
N VAL A 238 -1.64 -13.32 15.58
CA VAL A 238 -2.84 -12.97 14.81
C VAL A 238 -3.70 -14.19 14.55
N GLY A 239 -5.01 -13.98 14.49
CA GLY A 239 -6.00 -14.96 14.10
C GLY A 239 -7.35 -14.30 13.89
N HIS A 240 -8.34 -15.10 13.44
CA HIS A 240 -9.73 -14.67 13.32
C HIS A 240 -10.57 -15.45 14.32
N GLY A 241 -11.50 -14.75 14.99
CA GLY A 241 -12.46 -15.41 15.89
C GLY A 241 -11.89 -15.94 17.20
N PHE A 242 -10.87 -15.33 17.77
CA PHE A 242 -10.41 -15.68 19.12
C PHE A 242 -11.53 -15.46 20.14
N SER A 243 -12.03 -16.53 20.71
CA SER A 243 -12.94 -16.51 21.85
C SER A 243 -12.14 -16.43 23.15
N GLY A 244 -12.12 -15.29 23.82
CA GLY A 244 -11.51 -15.18 25.14
C GLY A 244 -11.16 -13.75 25.59
N LYS A 245 -11.01 -13.55 26.91
CA LYS A 245 -10.75 -12.26 27.59
C LYS A 245 -9.41 -11.57 27.21
N LYS A 246 -8.58 -12.14 26.34
CA LYS A 246 -7.24 -11.64 25.98
C LYS A 246 -7.07 -11.34 24.49
N SER A 247 -8.14 -11.41 23.70
CA SER A 247 -8.11 -10.99 22.29
C SER A 247 -8.51 -9.54 22.17
N GLN A 248 -7.84 -8.81 21.30
CA GLN A 248 -8.18 -7.43 20.94
C GLN A 248 -8.31 -7.31 19.42
N MET A 249 -9.18 -6.42 18.97
CA MET A 249 -9.36 -6.14 17.55
C MET A 249 -8.19 -5.28 17.05
N GLY A 250 -7.33 -5.89 16.23
CA GLY A 250 -6.12 -5.22 15.78
C GLY A 250 -4.87 -5.63 16.55
N VAL A 251 -3.77 -4.92 16.35
CA VAL A 251 -2.46 -5.21 16.93
C VAL A 251 -1.95 -4.03 17.76
N ARG A 252 -1.34 -4.31 18.89
CA ARG A 252 -0.61 -3.30 19.64
C ARG A 252 0.85 -3.28 19.22
N THR A 253 1.35 -2.16 18.71
CA THR A 253 2.75 -2.01 18.32
C THR A 253 3.65 -1.94 19.55
N THR A 254 4.04 -3.13 20.03
CA THR A 254 5.06 -3.28 21.08
C THR A 254 6.46 -3.23 20.45
N ALA A 255 7.49 -3.05 21.27
CA ALA A 255 8.88 -3.09 20.82
C ALA A 255 9.21 -4.39 20.05
N GLN A 256 8.61 -5.52 20.43
CA GLN A 256 8.77 -6.80 19.72
C GLN A 256 8.09 -6.79 18.35
N VAL A 257 6.85 -6.32 18.26
CA VAL A 257 6.12 -6.20 16.98
C VAL A 257 6.87 -5.27 16.02
N LYS A 258 7.27 -4.09 16.51
CA LYS A 258 8.03 -3.12 15.70
C LYS A 258 9.37 -3.69 15.23
N LYS A 259 10.12 -4.33 16.10
CA LYS A 259 11.43 -4.93 15.75
C LYS A 259 11.30 -6.03 14.69
N LEU A 260 10.34 -6.94 14.86
CA LEU A 260 10.11 -8.02 13.89
C LEU A 260 9.56 -7.46 12.58
N GLY A 261 8.61 -6.51 12.64
CA GLY A 261 8.07 -5.83 11.48
C GLY A 261 9.13 -5.10 10.68
N CYS A 262 10.01 -4.32 11.33
CA CYS A 262 11.12 -3.64 10.67
C CYS A 262 12.09 -4.64 10.00
N SER A 263 12.47 -5.72 10.69
CA SER A 263 13.36 -6.73 10.12
C SER A 263 12.77 -7.38 8.86
N ASN A 264 11.47 -7.72 8.91
CA ASN A 264 10.78 -8.32 7.77
C ASN A 264 10.53 -7.31 6.65
N LEU A 265 10.19 -6.05 6.96
CA LEU A 265 10.02 -4.98 5.98
C LEU A 265 11.29 -4.78 5.17
N LYS A 266 12.45 -4.76 5.85
CA LYS A 266 13.75 -4.70 5.18
C LYS A 266 13.89 -5.82 4.15
N THR A 267 13.63 -7.07 4.54
CA THR A 267 13.72 -8.22 3.64
C THR A 267 12.72 -8.13 2.49
N LEU A 268 11.46 -7.75 2.76
CA LEU A 268 10.43 -7.66 1.73
C LEU A 268 10.77 -6.61 0.65
N LEU A 269 11.28 -5.45 1.06
CA LEU A 269 11.64 -4.37 0.12
C LEU A 269 12.99 -4.62 -0.58
N GLU A 270 14.01 -5.09 0.14
CA GLU A 270 15.34 -5.33 -0.44
C GLU A 270 15.35 -6.49 -1.43
N ASP A 271 14.52 -7.51 -1.21
CA ASP A 271 14.36 -8.69 -2.08
C ASP A 271 13.27 -8.52 -3.17
N ASP A 272 12.72 -7.33 -3.36
CA ASP A 272 11.61 -7.05 -4.31
C ASP A 272 10.35 -7.91 -4.09
N LYS A 273 10.08 -8.30 -2.84
CA LYS A 273 8.90 -9.09 -2.45
C LYS A 273 7.68 -8.22 -2.11
N LEU A 274 7.89 -6.93 -1.91
CA LEU A 274 6.88 -5.90 -1.74
C LEU A 274 7.19 -4.74 -2.69
N LEU A 275 6.25 -4.41 -3.55
CA LEU A 275 6.39 -3.34 -4.54
C LEU A 275 5.56 -2.13 -4.13
N THR A 276 6.16 -0.96 -4.23
CA THR A 276 5.49 0.33 -4.02
C THR A 276 5.82 1.28 -5.17
N LEU A 277 4.82 2.06 -5.57
CA LEU A 277 4.95 3.17 -6.52
C LEU A 277 4.58 4.51 -5.87
N ASP A 278 4.28 4.51 -4.58
CA ASP A 278 3.84 5.70 -3.86
C ASP A 278 5.01 6.55 -3.40
N TYR A 279 4.96 7.83 -3.76
CA TYR A 279 5.98 8.81 -3.40
C TYR A 279 6.08 9.05 -1.88
N ASP A 280 4.93 9.18 -1.18
CA ASP A 280 4.95 9.51 0.25
C ASP A 280 5.51 8.36 1.07
N ILE A 281 5.18 7.11 0.70
CA ILE A 281 5.77 5.90 1.31
C ILE A 281 7.29 5.90 1.11
N ILE A 282 7.76 6.13 -0.12
CA ILE A 282 9.20 6.17 -0.42
C ILE A 282 9.86 7.29 0.38
N SER A 283 9.24 8.47 0.44
CA SER A 283 9.73 9.61 1.22
C SER A 283 9.88 9.28 2.71
N GLU A 284 8.87 8.67 3.34
CA GLU A 284 8.94 8.26 4.75
C GLU A 284 10.04 7.21 4.98
N LEU A 285 10.17 6.23 4.09
CA LEU A 285 11.24 5.22 4.18
C LEU A 285 12.66 5.81 4.10
N THR A 286 12.83 6.95 3.42
CA THR A 286 14.15 7.62 3.33
C THR A 286 14.56 8.37 4.60
N THR A 287 13.59 8.65 5.47
CA THR A 287 13.79 9.33 6.76
C THR A 287 13.53 8.40 7.96
N PHE A 288 13.10 7.15 7.70
CA PHE A 288 12.86 6.13 8.72
C PHE A 288 14.17 5.48 9.14
N ALA A 289 14.84 6.08 10.12
CA ALA A 289 16.20 5.78 10.51
C ALA A 289 16.28 5.17 11.91
N GLN A 290 17.41 4.54 12.19
CA GLN A 290 17.68 3.96 13.50
C GLN A 290 17.82 5.06 14.55
N LYS A 291 16.98 4.99 15.58
CA LYS A 291 17.03 5.86 16.75
C LYS A 291 17.08 4.99 18.01
N HIS A 292 18.21 4.99 18.70
CA HIS A 292 18.47 4.09 19.83
C HIS A 292 18.34 2.61 19.41
N ASN A 293 17.40 1.89 19.98
CA ASN A 293 17.13 0.47 19.70
C ASN A 293 15.90 0.24 18.80
N SER A 294 15.39 1.29 18.14
CA SER A 294 14.20 1.27 17.29
C SER A 294 14.47 2.00 15.98
N PHE A 295 13.48 2.03 15.11
CA PHE A 295 13.45 2.86 13.90
C PHE A 295 12.29 3.83 14.03
N GLU A 296 12.53 5.09 13.70
CA GLU A 296 11.54 6.16 13.78
C GLU A 296 11.86 7.20 12.69
N ALA A 297 10.87 8.03 12.35
CA ALA A 297 11.12 9.17 11.49
C ALA A 297 12.13 10.14 12.12
N GLU A 298 12.90 10.81 11.29
CA GLU A 298 13.73 11.94 11.73
C GLU A 298 12.89 13.10 12.23
N GLU A 299 13.50 13.99 12.99
CA GLU A 299 12.83 15.16 13.53
C GLU A 299 12.23 16.02 12.41
N GLY A 300 10.93 16.30 12.52
CA GLY A 300 10.16 17.03 11.51
C GLY A 300 9.69 16.20 10.32
N CYS A 301 9.89 14.88 10.33
CA CYS A 301 9.36 13.93 9.37
C CYS A 301 8.29 13.04 10.01
N ASN A 302 7.51 12.34 9.20
CA ASN A 302 6.47 11.42 9.64
C ASN A 302 6.83 9.98 9.26
N ASP A 303 6.28 8.99 9.98
CA ASP A 303 6.45 7.56 9.74
C ASP A 303 5.12 6.77 9.73
N ASP A 304 3.99 7.45 9.58
CA ASP A 304 2.66 6.84 9.68
C ASP A 304 2.44 5.78 8.59
N LEU A 305 2.82 6.07 7.34
CA LEU A 305 2.78 5.10 6.23
C LEU A 305 3.84 4.02 6.41
N ALA A 306 5.05 4.37 6.83
CA ALA A 306 6.11 3.41 7.13
C ALA A 306 5.67 2.44 8.25
N MET A 307 4.95 2.93 9.26
CA MET A 307 4.38 2.09 10.32
C MET A 307 3.29 1.15 9.79
N CYS A 308 2.46 1.58 8.85
CA CYS A 308 1.54 0.67 8.15
C CYS A 308 2.30 -0.48 7.47
N LEU A 309 3.44 -0.20 6.82
CA LEU A 309 4.28 -1.24 6.20
C LEU A 309 4.94 -2.14 7.24
N VAL A 310 5.37 -1.59 8.36
CA VAL A 310 5.95 -2.37 9.49
C VAL A 310 4.93 -3.36 10.05
N ILE A 311 3.69 -2.92 10.24
CA ILE A 311 2.57 -3.77 10.71
C ILE A 311 2.25 -4.86 9.70
N PHE A 312 2.19 -4.53 8.41
CA PHE A 312 2.02 -5.50 7.32
C PHE A 312 3.12 -6.55 7.33
N SER A 313 4.36 -6.12 7.41
CA SER A 313 5.53 -7.00 7.37
C SER A 313 5.63 -7.91 8.61
N TRP A 314 5.16 -7.43 9.77
CA TRP A 314 4.99 -8.28 10.95
C TRP A 314 3.89 -9.33 10.73
N LEU A 315 2.76 -8.94 10.12
CA LEU A 315 1.64 -9.83 9.84
C LEU A 315 2.03 -10.95 8.86
N VAL A 316 2.77 -10.63 7.79
CA VAL A 316 3.23 -11.61 6.77
C VAL A 316 4.06 -12.73 7.41
N ALA A 317 4.76 -12.46 8.50
CA ALA A 317 5.53 -13.48 9.22
C ALA A 317 4.68 -14.40 10.11
N GLN A 318 3.40 -14.08 10.34
CA GLN A 318 2.51 -14.87 11.19
C GLN A 318 2.05 -16.14 10.47
N ASP A 319 1.94 -17.23 11.20
CA ASP A 319 1.48 -18.51 10.64
C ASP A 319 0.06 -18.41 10.09
N TYR A 320 -0.81 -17.68 10.77
CA TYR A 320 -2.18 -17.42 10.31
C TYR A 320 -2.23 -16.77 8.92
N PHE A 321 -1.37 -15.77 8.65
CA PHE A 321 -1.32 -15.13 7.34
C PHE A 321 -0.88 -16.11 6.24
N LYS A 322 0.11 -16.96 6.54
CA LYS A 322 0.58 -18.00 5.61
C LYS A 322 -0.52 -19.02 5.32
N GLU A 323 -1.22 -19.48 6.36
CA GLU A 323 -2.35 -20.40 6.19
C GLU A 323 -3.47 -19.80 5.36
N MET A 324 -3.81 -18.52 5.59
CA MET A 324 -4.82 -17.77 4.85
C MET A 324 -4.46 -17.68 3.36
N THR A 325 -3.23 -17.23 3.05
CA THR A 325 -2.78 -17.08 1.66
C THR A 325 -2.60 -18.42 0.96
N ASP A 326 -2.08 -19.46 1.64
CA ASP A 326 -1.96 -20.81 1.07
C ASP A 326 -3.33 -21.44 0.76
N THR A 327 -4.33 -21.22 1.59
CA THR A 327 -5.69 -21.72 1.38
C THR A 327 -6.32 -21.05 0.16
N ASP A 328 -6.14 -19.75 0.01
CA ASP A 328 -6.65 -18.99 -1.14
C ASP A 328 -5.95 -19.39 -2.45
N VAL A 329 -4.64 -19.64 -2.42
CA VAL A 329 -3.90 -20.14 -3.57
C VAL A 329 -4.41 -21.54 -3.99
N ARG A 330 -4.63 -22.44 -3.04
CA ARG A 330 -5.17 -23.79 -3.32
C ARG A 330 -6.58 -23.71 -3.92
N LYS A 331 -7.44 -22.83 -3.39
CA LYS A 331 -8.78 -22.62 -3.91
C LYS A 331 -8.73 -22.09 -5.35
N ARG A 332 -7.88 -21.12 -5.65
CA ARG A 332 -7.69 -20.60 -7.01
C ARG A 332 -7.21 -21.70 -7.98
N ILE A 333 -6.19 -22.46 -7.61
CA ILE A 333 -5.70 -23.56 -8.44
C ILE A 333 -6.82 -24.57 -8.71
N TYR A 334 -7.64 -24.87 -7.70
CA TYR A 334 -8.79 -25.76 -7.86
C TYR A 334 -9.83 -25.18 -8.81
N ASP A 335 -10.18 -23.89 -8.65
CA ASP A 335 -11.16 -23.19 -9.49
C ASP A 335 -10.64 -23.03 -10.93
N GLU A 336 -9.36 -22.78 -11.13
CA GLU A 336 -8.72 -22.75 -12.45
C GLU A 336 -8.75 -24.12 -13.13
N GLN A 337 -8.43 -25.19 -12.40
CA GLN A 337 -8.51 -26.55 -12.92
C GLN A 337 -9.94 -26.93 -13.28
N LYS A 338 -10.90 -26.56 -12.44
CA LYS A 338 -12.34 -26.79 -12.71
C LYS A 338 -12.78 -26.06 -13.96
N ASN A 339 -12.43 -24.76 -14.10
CA ASN A 339 -12.75 -23.97 -15.29
C ASN A 339 -12.09 -24.52 -16.55
N GLN A 340 -10.86 -25.02 -16.46
CA GLN A 340 -10.20 -25.69 -17.58
C GLN A 340 -10.92 -26.98 -17.99
N ILE A 341 -11.30 -27.80 -17.01
CA ILE A 341 -12.09 -29.01 -17.27
C ILE A 341 -13.44 -28.66 -17.90
N GLU A 342 -14.15 -27.64 -17.41
CA GLU A 342 -15.40 -27.16 -17.98
C GLU A 342 -15.21 -26.61 -19.41
N GLN A 343 -14.11 -25.91 -19.68
CA GLN A 343 -13.78 -25.43 -21.04
C GLN A 343 -13.40 -26.58 -21.98
N ASP A 344 -12.65 -27.55 -21.50
CA ASP A 344 -12.28 -28.74 -22.28
C ASP A 344 -13.49 -29.65 -22.56
N MET A 345 -14.51 -29.63 -21.67
CA MET A 345 -15.77 -30.34 -21.90
C MET A 345 -16.75 -29.55 -22.78
N ALA A 346 -16.62 -28.24 -22.91
CA ALA A 346 -17.50 -27.42 -23.74
C ALA A 346 -17.45 -27.72 -25.26
N PRO A 347 -16.32 -28.19 -25.85
CA PRO A 347 -16.30 -28.56 -27.28
C PRO A 347 -17.00 -29.89 -27.59
N PHE A 348 -17.27 -30.72 -26.61
CA PHE A 348 -18.12 -31.90 -26.80
C PHE A 348 -19.61 -31.53 -26.74
N GLY A 349 -19.95 -30.46 -27.46
CA GLY A 349 -21.32 -30.12 -27.74
C GLY A 349 -21.96 -31.32 -28.38
N PHE A 350 -23.00 -31.81 -27.71
CA PHE A 350 -23.83 -32.90 -28.18
C PHE A 350 -23.02 -34.17 -28.54
N LEU A 351 -22.47 -34.82 -27.55
CA LEU A 351 -22.54 -36.26 -27.57
C LEU A 351 -24.06 -36.56 -27.60
N ASP A 352 -24.55 -36.92 -28.78
CA ASP A 352 -25.78 -37.62 -28.94
C ASP A 352 -25.66 -38.80 -27.95
N ASP A 353 -26.44 -38.77 -26.88
CA ASP A 353 -26.39 -39.79 -25.82
C ASP A 353 -26.91 -41.15 -26.34
N GLY A 354 -27.12 -41.24 -27.67
CA GLY A 354 -27.58 -42.48 -28.30
C GLY A 354 -29.00 -42.88 -27.84
N ILE A 355 -29.67 -42.00 -27.08
CA ILE A 355 -31.09 -42.12 -26.79
C ILE A 355 -31.80 -41.72 -28.07
N ASN A 356 -32.00 -42.67 -28.96
CA ASN A 356 -33.00 -42.52 -30.00
C ASN A 356 -34.29 -42.14 -29.30
N ASP A 357 -34.85 -40.98 -29.66
CA ASP A 357 -36.21 -40.62 -29.25
C ASP A 357 -37.06 -41.86 -29.36
N ALA A 358 -37.66 -42.28 -28.24
CA ALA A 358 -38.50 -43.43 -28.18
C ALA A 358 -39.50 -43.37 -29.32
N VAL A 359 -39.31 -44.23 -30.32
CA VAL A 359 -40.13 -44.18 -31.51
C VAL A 359 -41.50 -44.73 -31.12
N SER A 360 -42.42 -43.83 -30.83
CA SER A 360 -43.83 -44.19 -30.69
C SER A 360 -44.43 -44.38 -32.07
N PHE A 361 -45.02 -45.50 -32.33
CA PHE A 361 -45.75 -45.77 -33.55
C PHE A 361 -47.17 -46.22 -33.20
N THR A 362 -48.10 -45.94 -34.12
CA THR A 362 -49.49 -46.36 -34.01
C THR A 362 -49.65 -47.55 -34.93
N ASP A 363 -50.19 -48.63 -34.41
CA ASP A 363 -50.48 -49.83 -35.23
C ASP A 363 -51.74 -49.65 -36.14
N ASN A 364 -52.00 -50.64 -36.96
CA ASN A 364 -53.16 -50.60 -37.90
C ASN A 364 -54.51 -50.61 -37.20
N ASN A 365 -54.54 -50.83 -35.88
CA ASN A 365 -55.80 -50.81 -35.07
C ASN A 365 -55.94 -49.45 -34.34
N GLY A 366 -54.97 -48.53 -34.45
CA GLY A 366 -55.01 -47.23 -33.80
C GLY A 366 -54.39 -47.22 -32.42
N ASP A 367 -53.74 -48.29 -31.97
CA ASP A 367 -53.09 -48.39 -30.68
C ASP A 367 -51.73 -47.81 -30.73
N ARG A 368 -51.30 -47.02 -29.71
CA ARG A 368 -49.98 -46.41 -29.58
C ARG A 368 -49.05 -47.31 -28.80
N TRP A 369 -47.85 -47.53 -29.37
CA TRP A 369 -46.79 -48.34 -28.84
C TRP A 369 -45.53 -47.51 -28.63
N HIS A 370 -44.79 -47.87 -27.61
CA HIS A 370 -43.48 -47.31 -27.29
C HIS A 370 -42.41 -48.41 -27.37
N THR A 371 -41.30 -48.11 -28.03
CA THR A 371 -40.16 -49.04 -28.05
C THR A 371 -39.12 -48.49 -27.09
N ASP A 372 -38.69 -49.28 -26.10
CA ASP A 372 -37.60 -48.91 -25.17
C ASP A 372 -36.22 -49.06 -25.80
N GLU A 373 -35.20 -48.67 -25.07
CA GLU A 373 -33.79 -48.66 -25.51
C GLU A 373 -33.26 -50.07 -25.83
N TYR A 374 -33.98 -51.14 -25.39
CA TYR A 374 -33.61 -52.55 -25.66
C TYR A 374 -34.42 -53.12 -26.82
N GLY A 375 -35.29 -52.35 -27.44
CA GLY A 375 -36.11 -52.76 -28.57
C GLY A 375 -37.40 -53.47 -28.17
N ASP A 376 -37.73 -53.56 -26.89
CA ASP A 376 -38.97 -54.13 -26.40
C ASP A 376 -40.13 -53.16 -26.58
N LYS A 377 -41.30 -53.67 -27.05
CA LYS A 377 -42.48 -52.88 -27.36
C LYS A 377 -43.45 -52.95 -26.18
N SER A 378 -43.80 -51.77 -25.64
CA SER A 378 -44.81 -51.67 -24.60
C SER A 378 -45.99 -50.82 -25.06
N TYR A 379 -47.22 -51.18 -24.61
CA TYR A 379 -48.44 -50.49 -24.93
C TYR A 379 -48.57 -49.20 -24.08
N MET A 380 -48.87 -48.10 -24.74
CA MET A 380 -49.10 -46.83 -24.05
C MET A 380 -50.55 -46.73 -23.56
N TRP A 381 -50.73 -46.77 -22.24
CA TRP A 381 -52.03 -46.43 -21.64
C TRP A 381 -52.15 -44.90 -21.58
N ASP A 382 -53.22 -44.36 -22.23
CA ASP A 382 -53.60 -42.97 -22.03
C ASP A 382 -54.20 -42.84 -20.62
N TYR A 383 -53.46 -42.24 -19.69
CA TYR A 383 -54.04 -41.79 -18.44
C TYR A 383 -54.72 -40.45 -18.69
N TYR A 384 -56.04 -40.50 -18.48
CA TYR A 384 -56.89 -39.32 -18.32
C TYR A 384 -56.63 -38.68 -16.97
#